data_1e49fe46792677481a9cfbb405624d7f
#
_entry.id   1e49fe46792677481a9cfbb405624d7f
#
_cell.length_a   1.000
_cell.length_b   1.000
_cell.length_c   1.000
_cell.angle_alpha   90.00
_cell.angle_beta   90.00
_cell.angle_gamma   90.00
#
_symmetry.space_group_name_H-M   'P 1'
#
loop_
_entity.id
_entity.type
_entity.pdbx_description
1 polymer ?
#
loop_
_entity_poly.entity_id
_entity_poly.type
_entity_poly.pdbx_seq_one_letter_code
_entity_poly.pdbx_strand_id
1 'polypeptide(L)'
;MARRYDKEIREFLKVYQEELIENVCQLVRIPSVAGEKEGTHRYGVECAKALEFCMRLAKEKGLYAENFDDYGVEIRLYEKPRKKRLLLAAHTDVVPPSGENTYPPFGGTVDRGYIIGRGSVDDKGPLMALLYALFFFKETGISPECDLRLFVGAHEEVDRKDIEYYLKKAGQPDFGIAADDDFPITNGEKHILWFRLKAERSCMDLWQELEADSQGIQFGIHSRSRRYGESRCKLRAKNERWAEFDARFPVSIPIARGKENIEKFAGEHAMQVEFLKEEEGYYISEKDGIPNLLLRLYREETGCEDAAYIMEGSTYARKFQIGCGYGAGKRNEKKPFPYGAGAAHGPDEAQNIDVLMQALIMY
;
A
#
# COMPACT_ATOMS: atom_id res chain seq x y z
N MET A 1 11.70 -25.57 9.10
CA MET A 1 12.88 -25.64 8.21
C MET A 1 13.71 -24.41 8.52
N ALA A 2 14.98 -24.55 8.87
CA ALA A 2 15.84 -23.39 9.01
C ALA A 2 15.84 -22.62 7.68
N ARG A 3 15.73 -21.29 7.75
CA ARG A 3 15.76 -20.44 6.54
C ARG A 3 17.08 -20.68 5.83
N ARG A 4 17.00 -20.98 4.56
CA ARG A 4 18.15 -21.45 3.77
C ARG A 4 19.34 -20.47 3.75
N TYR A 5 19.04 -19.15 3.92
CA TYR A 5 20.02 -18.07 3.82
C TYR A 5 20.03 -17.13 5.04
N ASP A 6 19.55 -17.58 6.20
CA ASP A 6 19.42 -16.72 7.39
C ASP A 6 20.77 -16.10 7.82
N LYS A 7 21.86 -16.87 7.74
CA LYS A 7 23.20 -16.38 8.08
C LYS A 7 23.67 -15.30 7.11
N GLU A 8 23.55 -15.55 5.82
CA GLU A 8 23.97 -14.63 4.76
C GLU A 8 23.19 -13.33 4.80
N ILE A 9 21.87 -13.39 5.06
CA ILE A 9 21.01 -12.21 5.20
C ILE A 9 21.41 -11.37 6.40
N ARG A 10 21.68 -12.00 7.57
CA ARG A 10 22.10 -11.27 8.77
C ARG A 10 23.50 -10.70 8.65
N GLU A 11 24.41 -11.36 7.92
CA GLU A 11 25.73 -10.81 7.59
C GLU A 11 25.59 -9.62 6.65
N PHE A 12 24.76 -9.71 5.62
CA PHE A 12 24.45 -8.61 4.71
C PHE A 12 23.89 -7.39 5.46
N LEU A 13 22.92 -7.60 6.37
CA LEU A 13 22.36 -6.52 7.19
C LEU A 13 23.42 -5.80 8.03
N LYS A 14 24.34 -6.53 8.66
CA LYS A 14 25.43 -5.92 9.44
C LYS A 14 26.29 -4.97 8.63
N VAL A 15 26.44 -5.23 7.33
CA VAL A 15 27.24 -4.40 6.43
C VAL A 15 26.44 -3.22 5.88
N TYR A 16 25.15 -3.44 5.53
CA TYR A 16 24.41 -2.49 4.71
C TYR A 16 23.26 -1.76 5.43
N GLN A 17 22.94 -2.06 6.70
CA GLN A 17 21.81 -1.43 7.39
C GLN A 17 21.96 0.10 7.52
N GLU A 18 23.15 0.62 7.80
CA GLU A 18 23.38 2.07 7.92
C GLU A 18 23.20 2.77 6.58
N GLU A 19 23.68 2.17 5.50
CA GLU A 19 23.50 2.67 4.15
C GLU A 19 22.02 2.64 3.73
N LEU A 20 21.30 1.56 4.07
CA LEU A 20 19.86 1.46 3.82
C LEU A 20 19.11 2.59 4.54
N ILE A 21 19.38 2.81 5.83
CA ILE A 21 18.76 3.89 6.63
C ILE A 21 19.02 5.25 5.99
N GLU A 22 20.27 5.54 5.60
CA GLU A 22 20.61 6.82 4.96
C GLU A 22 19.89 6.97 3.61
N ASN A 23 19.76 5.91 2.80
CA ASN A 23 19.04 5.96 1.54
C ASN A 23 17.54 6.18 1.74
N VAL A 24 16.92 5.63 2.81
CA VAL A 24 15.55 5.99 3.19
C VAL A 24 15.47 7.48 3.52
N CYS A 25 16.39 7.98 4.37
CA CYS A 25 16.42 9.39 4.74
C CYS A 25 16.57 10.31 3.52
N GLN A 26 17.45 9.97 2.58
CA GLN A 26 17.64 10.73 1.34
C GLN A 26 16.37 10.72 0.47
N LEU A 27 15.71 9.57 0.34
CA LEU A 27 14.46 9.49 -0.42
C LEU A 27 13.32 10.27 0.26
N VAL A 28 13.23 10.23 1.61
CA VAL A 28 12.27 11.03 2.38
C VAL A 28 12.47 12.53 2.16
N ARG A 29 13.72 13.00 2.00
CA ARG A 29 14.04 14.41 1.72
C ARG A 29 13.52 14.91 0.37
N ILE A 30 13.11 14.01 -0.54
CA ILE A 30 12.45 14.38 -1.80
C ILE A 30 10.95 14.52 -1.54
N PRO A 31 10.35 15.72 -1.66
CA PRO A 31 8.93 15.97 -1.35
C PRO A 31 8.02 15.52 -2.50
N SER A 32 8.01 14.24 -2.81
CA SER A 32 7.33 13.61 -3.95
C SER A 32 5.81 13.53 -3.78
N VAL A 33 5.18 14.64 -3.47
CA VAL A 33 3.72 14.76 -3.52
C VAL A 33 3.28 14.75 -4.98
N ALA A 34 2.43 13.79 -5.35
CA ALA A 34 1.97 13.67 -6.73
C ALA A 34 1.14 14.89 -7.14
N GLY A 35 1.48 15.45 -8.28
CA GLY A 35 0.87 16.66 -8.84
C GLY A 35 0.47 16.49 -10.29
N GLU A 36 0.07 17.57 -10.92
CA GLU A 36 -0.20 17.62 -12.35
C GLU A 36 1.08 17.43 -13.18
N LYS A 37 0.89 17.07 -14.44
CA LYS A 37 1.99 16.91 -15.39
C LYS A 37 2.75 18.23 -15.56
N GLU A 38 4.08 18.19 -15.35
CA GLU A 38 4.98 19.31 -15.49
C GLU A 38 6.07 19.02 -16.55
N GLY A 39 5.97 19.63 -17.69
CA GLY A 39 6.85 19.35 -18.83
C GLY A 39 6.74 17.88 -19.29
N THR A 40 7.83 17.14 -19.21
CA THR A 40 7.87 15.69 -19.48
C THR A 40 7.49 14.84 -18.27
N HIS A 41 7.53 15.41 -17.05
CA HIS A 41 7.29 14.70 -15.80
C HIS A 41 5.79 14.51 -15.55
N ARG A 42 5.35 13.29 -15.54
CA ARG A 42 3.93 12.91 -15.53
C ARG A 42 3.19 13.32 -14.26
N TYR A 43 3.84 13.20 -13.11
CA TYR A 43 3.27 13.43 -11.77
C TYR A 43 4.00 14.54 -11.02
N GLY A 44 4.65 15.45 -11.76
CA GLY A 44 5.45 16.55 -11.23
C GLY A 44 6.94 16.21 -11.09
N VAL A 45 7.74 17.26 -10.96
CA VAL A 45 9.22 17.17 -10.93
C VAL A 45 9.72 16.37 -9.74
N GLU A 46 9.09 16.49 -8.56
CA GLU A 46 9.56 15.83 -7.35
C GLU A 46 9.30 14.31 -7.39
N CYS A 47 8.19 13.86 -7.97
CA CYS A 47 7.96 12.43 -8.23
C CYS A 47 9.01 11.87 -9.22
N ALA A 48 9.32 12.62 -10.28
CA ALA A 48 10.35 12.21 -11.23
C ALA A 48 11.73 12.10 -10.57
N LYS A 49 12.12 13.03 -9.69
CA LYS A 49 13.36 12.96 -8.90
C LYS A 49 13.41 11.74 -7.98
N ALA A 50 12.28 11.37 -7.36
CA ALA A 50 12.21 10.19 -6.51
C ALA A 50 12.39 8.89 -7.31
N LEU A 51 11.76 8.78 -8.48
CA LEU A 51 11.96 7.66 -9.41
C LEU A 51 13.42 7.59 -9.90
N GLU A 52 14.01 8.74 -10.27
CA GLU A 52 15.41 8.83 -10.71
C GLU A 52 16.38 8.41 -9.60
N PHE A 53 16.11 8.81 -8.35
CA PHE A 53 16.89 8.38 -7.19
C PHE A 53 16.89 6.85 -7.08
N CYS A 54 15.74 6.20 -7.14
CA CYS A 54 15.62 4.73 -7.06
C CYS A 54 16.32 4.04 -8.23
N MET A 55 16.16 4.58 -9.45
CA MET A 55 16.79 4.04 -10.65
C MET A 55 18.32 4.16 -10.60
N ARG A 56 18.85 5.29 -10.14
CA ARG A 56 20.29 5.50 -9.97
C ARG A 56 20.85 4.55 -8.91
N LEU A 57 20.24 4.49 -7.73
CA LEU A 57 20.66 3.59 -6.66
C LEU A 57 20.66 2.12 -7.13
N ALA A 58 19.63 1.68 -7.81
CA ALA A 58 19.57 0.31 -8.37
C ALA A 58 20.74 0.03 -9.30
N LYS A 59 21.07 0.96 -10.20
CA LYS A 59 22.21 0.83 -11.13
C LYS A 59 23.57 0.82 -10.40
N GLU A 60 23.74 1.66 -9.38
CA GLU A 60 24.93 1.67 -8.50
C GLU A 60 25.12 0.33 -7.79
N LYS A 61 24.01 -0.33 -7.42
CA LYS A 61 24.00 -1.69 -6.84
C LYS A 61 24.12 -2.80 -7.88
N GLY A 62 24.36 -2.47 -9.16
CA GLY A 62 24.54 -3.44 -10.26
C GLY A 62 23.24 -4.14 -10.69
N LEU A 63 22.09 -3.60 -10.33
CA LEU A 63 20.78 -4.05 -10.77
C LEU A 63 20.40 -3.39 -12.12
N TYR A 64 19.51 -4.03 -12.86
CA TYR A 64 18.91 -3.41 -14.05
C TYR A 64 17.74 -2.55 -13.64
N ALA A 65 17.63 -1.35 -14.19
CA ALA A 65 16.52 -0.44 -13.94
C ALA A 65 16.04 0.22 -15.24
N GLU A 66 14.73 0.24 -15.44
CA GLU A 66 14.05 0.75 -16.63
C GLU A 66 12.89 1.66 -16.23
N ASN A 67 12.83 2.87 -16.82
CA ASN A 67 11.75 3.83 -16.60
C ASN A 67 10.60 3.55 -17.59
N PHE A 68 9.40 3.44 -17.08
CA PHE A 68 8.15 3.22 -17.81
C PHE A 68 7.41 4.56 -18.02
N ASP A 69 7.98 5.43 -18.86
CA ASP A 69 7.35 6.70 -19.29
C ASP A 69 6.95 7.62 -18.09
N ASP A 70 7.76 7.66 -17.04
CA ASP A 70 7.52 8.36 -15.76
C ASP A 70 6.26 7.92 -15.00
N TYR A 71 5.66 6.78 -15.38
CA TYR A 71 4.68 6.13 -14.51
C TYR A 71 5.34 5.41 -13.33
N GLY A 72 6.52 4.85 -13.56
CA GLY A 72 7.29 4.16 -12.54
C GLY A 72 8.58 3.57 -13.12
N VAL A 73 9.32 2.89 -12.26
CA VAL A 73 10.59 2.22 -12.59
C VAL A 73 10.46 0.73 -12.27
N GLU A 74 10.86 -0.13 -13.21
CA GLU A 74 11.08 -1.56 -12.93
C GLU A 74 12.55 -1.78 -12.57
N ILE A 75 12.80 -2.47 -11.46
CA ILE A 75 14.14 -2.91 -11.03
C ILE A 75 14.18 -4.43 -11.03
N ARG A 76 15.24 -5.03 -11.58
CA ARG A 76 15.39 -6.47 -11.74
C ARG A 76 16.83 -6.96 -11.63
N LEU A 77 16.98 -8.21 -11.23
CA LEU A 77 18.30 -8.86 -11.10
C LEU A 77 18.95 -9.19 -12.44
N TYR A 78 18.15 -9.55 -13.44
CA TYR A 78 18.59 -10.07 -14.72
C TYR A 78 18.04 -9.26 -15.89
N GLU A 79 18.86 -9.11 -16.92
CA GLU A 79 18.44 -8.44 -18.16
C GLU A 79 17.31 -9.20 -18.86
N LYS A 80 17.41 -10.53 -18.89
CA LYS A 80 16.42 -11.38 -19.57
C LYS A 80 15.44 -11.99 -18.60
N PRO A 81 14.14 -12.01 -18.91
CA PRO A 81 13.11 -12.58 -18.05
C PRO A 81 13.29 -14.08 -17.84
N ARG A 82 12.85 -14.57 -16.69
CA ARG A 82 12.74 -16.00 -16.33
C ARG A 82 11.28 -16.48 -16.45
N LYS A 83 11.04 -17.80 -16.30
CA LYS A 83 9.73 -18.41 -16.56
C LYS A 83 8.63 -18.00 -15.57
N LYS A 84 8.97 -17.80 -14.27
CA LYS A 84 7.99 -17.42 -13.24
C LYS A 84 8.38 -16.06 -12.70
N ARG A 85 7.44 -15.12 -12.69
CA ARG A 85 7.66 -13.76 -12.23
C ARG A 85 6.99 -13.51 -10.89
N LEU A 86 7.81 -13.15 -9.89
CA LEU A 86 7.37 -12.56 -8.64
C LEU A 86 7.60 -11.05 -8.74
N LEU A 87 6.52 -10.29 -8.66
CA LEU A 87 6.57 -8.83 -8.67
C LEU A 87 6.38 -8.30 -7.26
N LEU A 88 7.37 -7.60 -6.76
CA LEU A 88 7.28 -6.74 -5.59
C LEU A 88 6.84 -5.36 -6.06
N ALA A 89 5.99 -4.66 -5.32
CA ALA A 89 5.54 -3.32 -5.67
C ALA A 89 5.55 -2.42 -4.44
N ALA A 90 6.03 -1.21 -4.66
CA ALA A 90 6.10 -0.13 -3.70
C ALA A 90 6.02 1.21 -4.44
N HIS A 91 5.86 2.34 -3.73
CA HIS A 91 5.75 3.63 -4.36
C HIS A 91 6.62 4.72 -3.72
N THR A 92 6.84 5.80 -4.45
CA THR A 92 7.62 6.95 -4.01
C THR A 92 6.79 8.18 -3.72
N ASP A 93 5.59 8.27 -4.29
CA ASP A 93 4.69 9.38 -4.03
C ASP A 93 4.16 9.34 -2.61
N VAL A 94 3.78 10.49 -2.10
CA VAL A 94 3.32 10.66 -0.73
C VAL A 94 2.16 11.64 -0.67
N VAL A 95 1.26 11.47 0.31
CA VAL A 95 0.25 12.50 0.60
C VAL A 95 0.92 13.77 1.15
N PRO A 96 0.31 14.97 0.95
CA PRO A 96 0.80 16.19 1.56
C PRO A 96 0.96 16.05 3.09
N PRO A 97 1.95 16.73 3.70
CA PRO A 97 2.06 16.79 5.16
C PRO A 97 0.78 17.33 5.79
N SER A 98 0.39 16.76 6.93
CA SER A 98 -0.83 17.10 7.65
C SER A 98 -0.54 17.34 9.13
N GLY A 99 -1.38 18.17 9.80
CA GLY A 99 -1.27 18.45 11.23
C GLY A 99 -0.02 19.25 11.62
N GLU A 100 0.22 19.34 12.94
CA GLU A 100 1.42 19.97 13.49
C GLU A 100 2.53 18.93 13.59
N ASN A 101 3.66 19.20 12.95
CA ASN A 101 4.83 18.33 12.95
C ASN A 101 5.89 18.89 13.88
N THR A 102 6.47 18.03 14.72
CA THR A 102 7.64 18.34 15.59
C THR A 102 8.92 18.32 14.78
N TYR A 103 9.01 17.41 13.80
CA TYR A 103 10.13 17.27 12.87
C TYR A 103 9.78 17.84 11.48
N PRO A 104 10.77 18.34 10.72
CA PRO A 104 10.51 18.73 9.34
C PRO A 104 9.91 17.55 8.55
N PRO A 105 8.74 17.70 7.90
CA PRO A 105 8.07 16.58 7.21
C PRO A 105 8.94 15.87 6.17
N PHE A 106 9.82 16.59 5.50
CA PHE A 106 10.79 16.06 4.55
C PHE A 106 12.22 16.14 5.07
N GLY A 107 12.41 15.96 6.39
CA GLY A 107 13.72 16.02 7.02
C GLY A 107 14.51 14.71 6.89
N GLY A 108 13.85 13.58 6.84
CA GLY A 108 14.49 12.27 6.90
C GLY A 108 15.37 12.18 8.15
N THR A 109 14.77 12.43 9.33
CA THR A 109 15.48 12.50 10.60
C THR A 109 15.49 11.13 11.27
N VAL A 110 16.65 10.72 11.79
CA VAL A 110 16.76 9.51 12.63
C VAL A 110 16.77 9.93 14.09
N ASP A 111 15.76 9.50 14.84
CA ASP A 111 15.67 9.72 16.28
C ASP A 111 14.95 8.55 16.98
N ARG A 112 15.44 8.19 18.18
CA ARG A 112 14.86 7.16 19.06
C ARG A 112 14.56 5.81 18.37
N GLY A 113 15.39 5.39 17.39
CA GLY A 113 15.21 4.14 16.65
C GLY A 113 14.20 4.21 15.51
N TYR A 114 13.81 5.42 15.10
CA TYR A 114 12.89 5.66 14.00
C TYR A 114 13.49 6.55 12.92
N ILE A 115 13.09 6.33 11.67
CA ILE A 115 13.27 7.26 10.56
C ILE A 115 11.99 8.08 10.47
N ILE A 116 12.09 9.39 10.70
CA ILE A 116 10.97 10.30 10.82
C ILE A 116 10.87 11.20 9.60
N GLY A 117 9.70 11.24 8.99
CA GLY A 117 9.35 12.10 7.86
C GLY A 117 8.27 11.47 6.99
N ARG A 118 7.56 12.32 6.22
CA ARG A 118 6.49 11.92 5.32
C ARG A 118 6.99 10.90 4.29
N GLY A 119 6.33 9.74 4.21
CA GLY A 119 6.71 8.64 3.34
C GLY A 119 7.69 7.65 3.97
N SER A 120 8.13 7.85 5.24
CA SER A 120 9.03 6.91 5.87
C SER A 120 8.39 5.54 6.11
N VAL A 121 7.10 5.51 6.43
CA VAL A 121 6.28 4.29 6.57
C VAL A 121 5.60 3.94 5.25
N ASP A 122 5.08 4.95 4.56
CA ASP A 122 4.20 4.81 3.40
C ASP A 122 4.72 5.69 2.25
N ASP A 123 5.58 5.13 1.36
CA ASP A 123 6.02 3.75 1.28
C ASP A 123 7.55 3.67 1.03
N LYS A 124 8.31 4.78 1.27
CA LYS A 124 9.75 4.90 0.94
C LYS A 124 10.65 3.99 1.78
N GLY A 125 10.29 3.73 3.04
CA GLY A 125 11.00 2.77 3.89
C GLY A 125 10.87 1.35 3.36
N PRO A 126 9.64 0.81 3.24
CA PRO A 126 9.39 -0.52 2.65
C PRO A 126 9.99 -0.67 1.26
N LEU A 127 9.88 0.34 0.39
CA LEU A 127 10.53 0.39 -0.92
C LEU A 127 12.03 0.12 -0.83
N MET A 128 12.74 0.79 0.08
CA MET A 128 14.17 0.58 0.25
C MET A 128 14.48 -0.83 0.76
N ALA A 129 13.69 -1.38 1.67
CA ALA A 129 13.85 -2.77 2.11
C ALA A 129 13.72 -3.75 0.93
N LEU A 130 12.75 -3.56 0.05
CA LEU A 130 12.59 -4.36 -1.17
C LEU A 130 13.76 -4.21 -2.14
N LEU A 131 14.26 -3.00 -2.35
CA LEU A 131 15.41 -2.75 -3.22
C LEU A 131 16.65 -3.45 -2.67
N TYR A 132 16.87 -3.37 -1.35
CA TYR A 132 18.00 -4.04 -0.71
C TYR A 132 17.83 -5.57 -0.66
N ALA A 133 16.61 -6.09 -0.65
CA ALA A 133 16.35 -7.52 -0.83
C ALA A 133 16.78 -8.00 -2.23
N LEU A 134 16.54 -7.22 -3.29
CA LEU A 134 17.08 -7.52 -4.63
C LEU A 134 18.62 -7.39 -4.64
N PHE A 135 19.16 -6.36 -3.99
CA PHE A 135 20.61 -6.16 -3.91
C PHE A 135 21.31 -7.30 -3.15
N PHE A 136 20.68 -7.87 -2.12
CA PHE A 136 21.20 -9.06 -1.43
C PHE A 136 21.52 -10.20 -2.40
N PHE A 137 20.61 -10.52 -3.31
CA PHE A 137 20.84 -11.57 -4.31
C PHE A 137 21.99 -11.20 -5.28
N LYS A 138 22.10 -9.93 -5.62
CA LYS A 138 23.18 -9.44 -6.48
C LYS A 138 24.55 -9.54 -5.80
N GLU A 139 24.62 -9.08 -4.56
CA GLU A 139 25.85 -9.01 -3.75
C GLU A 139 26.38 -10.40 -3.39
N THR A 140 25.48 -11.29 -2.97
CA THR A 140 25.86 -12.65 -2.55
C THR A 140 26.05 -13.64 -3.71
N GLY A 141 25.59 -13.27 -4.91
CA GLY A 141 25.59 -14.18 -6.07
C GLY A 141 24.55 -15.32 -5.95
N ILE A 142 23.73 -15.33 -4.91
CA ILE A 142 22.62 -16.27 -4.77
C ILE A 142 21.60 -16.00 -5.87
N SER A 143 21.18 -17.05 -6.56
CA SER A 143 20.22 -16.94 -7.66
C SER A 143 18.84 -17.37 -7.22
N PRO A 144 17.84 -16.48 -7.18
CA PRO A 144 16.45 -16.88 -6.94
C PRO A 144 15.93 -17.77 -8.06
N GLU A 145 14.98 -18.65 -7.73
CA GLU A 145 14.40 -19.60 -8.71
C GLU A 145 13.37 -18.94 -9.65
N CYS A 146 12.92 -17.73 -9.31
CA CYS A 146 11.96 -16.95 -10.10
C CYS A 146 12.59 -15.68 -10.71
N ASP A 147 11.85 -15.03 -11.60
CA ASP A 147 12.13 -13.69 -12.10
C ASP A 147 11.64 -12.68 -11.09
N LEU A 148 12.53 -12.30 -10.18
CA LEU A 148 12.25 -11.34 -9.12
C LEU A 148 12.37 -9.92 -9.66
N ARG A 149 11.29 -9.14 -9.57
CA ARG A 149 11.20 -7.75 -10.00
C ARG A 149 10.61 -6.88 -8.93
N LEU A 150 11.02 -5.62 -8.91
CA LEU A 150 10.43 -4.56 -8.10
C LEU A 150 9.88 -3.48 -9.04
N PHE A 151 8.60 -3.20 -8.92
CA PHE A 151 7.98 -2.01 -9.49
C PHE A 151 7.97 -0.90 -8.44
N VAL A 152 8.50 0.25 -8.82
CA VAL A 152 8.52 1.48 -8.02
C VAL A 152 7.59 2.47 -8.68
N GLY A 153 6.42 2.70 -8.10
CA GLY A 153 5.43 3.63 -8.61
C GLY A 153 5.60 5.06 -8.14
N ALA A 154 4.78 5.96 -8.68
CA ALA A 154 4.77 7.38 -8.34
C ALA A 154 3.37 8.01 -8.31
N HIS A 155 2.30 7.21 -8.22
CA HIS A 155 0.91 7.70 -8.20
C HIS A 155 -0.05 6.74 -7.44
N GLU A 156 0.47 6.02 -6.46
CA GLU A 156 -0.30 5.11 -5.62
C GLU A 156 -1.38 5.85 -4.84
N GLU A 157 -0.99 6.90 -4.15
CA GLU A 157 -1.79 7.72 -3.24
C GLU A 157 -2.98 8.44 -3.91
N VAL A 158 -3.03 8.43 -5.24
CA VAL A 158 -4.07 9.13 -6.00
C VAL A 158 -5.01 8.14 -6.68
N ASP A 159 -4.54 7.38 -7.68
CA ASP A 159 -5.43 6.54 -8.49
C ASP A 159 -4.80 5.25 -9.01
N ARG A 160 -3.52 4.99 -8.72
CA ARG A 160 -2.78 3.77 -9.12
C ARG A 160 -2.74 3.50 -10.63
N LYS A 161 -2.87 4.55 -11.46
CA LYS A 161 -2.73 4.41 -12.92
C LYS A 161 -1.31 4.07 -13.36
N ASP A 162 -0.34 4.32 -12.52
CA ASP A 162 1.07 4.00 -12.71
C ASP A 162 1.28 2.49 -12.81
N ILE A 163 0.84 1.70 -11.83
CA ILE A 163 0.94 0.24 -11.88
C ILE A 163 0.02 -0.36 -12.96
N GLU A 164 -1.14 0.24 -13.23
CA GLU A 164 -2.02 -0.20 -14.33
C GLU A 164 -1.31 -0.07 -15.68
N TYR A 165 -0.62 1.06 -15.89
CA TYR A 165 0.18 1.27 -17.09
C TYR A 165 1.33 0.26 -17.19
N TYR A 166 2.06 0.06 -16.10
CA TYR A 166 3.14 -0.91 -16.03
C TYR A 166 2.63 -2.33 -16.35
N LEU A 167 1.56 -2.79 -15.70
CA LEU A 167 1.00 -4.12 -15.92
C LEU A 167 0.46 -4.31 -17.35
N LYS A 168 -0.04 -3.26 -17.98
CA LYS A 168 -0.45 -3.29 -19.38
C LYS A 168 0.73 -3.51 -20.33
N LYS A 169 1.90 -2.97 -20.01
CA LYS A 169 3.14 -3.10 -20.80
C LYS A 169 3.89 -4.40 -20.50
N ALA A 170 4.10 -4.70 -19.24
CA ALA A 170 4.89 -5.82 -18.76
C ALA A 170 4.10 -7.13 -18.61
N GLY A 171 2.76 -7.07 -18.59
CA GLY A 171 1.87 -8.19 -18.30
C GLY A 171 1.74 -8.47 -16.80
N GLN A 172 0.75 -9.27 -16.40
CA GLN A 172 0.54 -9.68 -15.01
C GLN A 172 1.65 -10.62 -14.51
N PRO A 173 2.09 -10.49 -13.25
CA PRO A 173 3.01 -11.47 -12.64
C PRO A 173 2.29 -12.79 -12.34
N ASP A 174 3.06 -13.87 -12.10
CA ASP A 174 2.50 -15.11 -11.55
C ASP A 174 2.05 -14.91 -10.09
N PHE A 175 2.70 -13.99 -9.36
CA PHE A 175 2.27 -13.51 -8.05
C PHE A 175 2.80 -12.10 -7.79
N GLY A 176 1.97 -11.23 -7.19
CA GLY A 176 2.34 -9.88 -6.78
C GLY A 176 2.34 -9.70 -5.27
N ILE A 177 3.28 -8.93 -4.76
CA ILE A 177 3.36 -8.51 -3.35
C ILE A 177 3.46 -6.99 -3.31
N ALA A 178 2.52 -6.33 -2.65
CA ALA A 178 2.60 -4.91 -2.33
C ALA A 178 3.17 -4.75 -0.90
N ALA A 179 4.24 -3.97 -0.75
CA ALA A 179 4.88 -3.74 0.55
C ALA A 179 4.34 -2.47 1.22
N ASP A 180 3.05 -2.27 1.18
CA ASP A 180 2.36 -1.03 1.52
C ASP A 180 1.24 -1.30 2.54
N ASP A 181 1.59 -1.94 3.64
CA ASP A 181 0.68 -2.24 4.75
C ASP A 181 1.46 -2.74 5.98
N ASP A 182 0.75 -3.20 7.00
CA ASP A 182 1.35 -3.86 8.16
C ASP A 182 1.56 -5.37 7.92
N PHE A 183 2.53 -5.95 8.64
CA PHE A 183 2.58 -7.42 8.81
C PHE A 183 1.40 -7.92 9.67
N PRO A 184 1.01 -9.24 9.56
CA PRO A 184 1.72 -10.34 8.87
C PRO A 184 1.47 -10.43 7.37
N ILE A 185 0.24 -10.35 6.91
CA ILE A 185 -0.15 -10.42 5.50
C ILE A 185 -1.57 -9.86 5.34
N THR A 186 -1.73 -8.97 4.40
CA THR A 186 -3.04 -8.53 3.91
C THR A 186 -3.47 -9.44 2.78
N ASN A 187 -4.36 -10.37 3.08
CA ASN A 187 -4.82 -11.36 2.10
C ASN A 187 -6.12 -10.98 1.39
N GLY A 188 -6.51 -9.73 1.51
CA GLY A 188 -7.64 -9.16 0.80
C GLY A 188 -7.88 -7.71 1.15
N GLU A 189 -8.60 -7.03 0.27
CA GLU A 189 -9.05 -5.65 0.46
C GLU A 189 -10.55 -5.57 0.19
N LYS A 190 -11.25 -4.68 0.89
CA LYS A 190 -12.68 -4.47 0.70
C LYS A 190 -12.98 -3.78 -0.63
N HIS A 191 -14.20 -3.94 -1.15
CA HIS A 191 -14.71 -3.03 -2.16
C HIS A 191 -14.74 -1.61 -1.61
N ILE A 192 -14.49 -0.63 -2.48
CA ILE A 192 -14.62 0.80 -2.18
C ILE A 192 -15.67 1.34 -3.14
N LEU A 193 -16.73 1.92 -2.58
CA LEU A 193 -17.79 2.53 -3.33
C LEU A 193 -18.15 3.89 -2.73
N TRP A 194 -17.78 4.96 -3.43
CA TRP A 194 -18.22 6.30 -3.04
C TRP A 194 -19.41 6.68 -3.86
N PHE A 195 -20.46 7.17 -3.19
CA PHE A 195 -21.67 7.57 -3.86
C PHE A 195 -22.29 8.80 -3.21
N ARG A 196 -23.05 9.54 -4.00
CA ARG A 196 -23.83 10.69 -3.57
C ARG A 196 -25.31 10.42 -3.79
N LEU A 197 -26.11 10.60 -2.75
CA LEU A 197 -27.57 10.66 -2.84
C LEU A 197 -28.00 12.09 -3.01
N LYS A 198 -28.96 12.35 -3.93
CA LYS A 198 -29.54 13.67 -4.20
C LYS A 198 -31.04 13.61 -4.07
N ALA A 199 -31.63 14.56 -3.33
CA ALA A 199 -33.06 14.70 -3.11
C ALA A 199 -33.55 16.06 -3.59
N GLU A 200 -34.85 16.13 -3.98
CA GLU A 200 -35.47 17.40 -4.40
C GLU A 200 -35.82 18.30 -3.21
N ARG A 201 -35.99 17.74 -2.01
CA ARG A 201 -36.34 18.43 -0.75
C ARG A 201 -35.27 18.17 0.33
N SER A 202 -35.35 18.94 1.43
CA SER A 202 -34.45 18.74 2.56
C SER A 202 -34.62 17.34 3.19
N CYS A 203 -33.52 16.67 3.47
CA CYS A 203 -33.43 15.32 4.03
C CYS A 203 -32.50 15.23 5.25
N MET A 204 -32.35 16.30 6.01
CA MET A 204 -31.39 16.36 7.12
C MET A 204 -31.59 15.28 8.17
N ASP A 205 -32.82 14.93 8.51
CA ASP A 205 -33.12 13.87 9.49
C ASP A 205 -32.66 12.50 8.96
N LEU A 206 -32.95 12.21 7.69
CA LEU A 206 -32.48 10.98 7.05
C LEU A 206 -30.95 10.92 6.97
N TRP A 207 -30.28 12.05 6.69
CA TRP A 207 -28.81 12.06 6.71
C TRP A 207 -28.24 11.75 8.07
N GLN A 208 -28.89 12.16 9.17
CA GLN A 208 -28.48 11.80 10.53
C GLN A 208 -28.66 10.31 10.81
N GLU A 209 -29.78 9.72 10.37
CA GLU A 209 -30.02 8.28 10.50
C GLU A 209 -28.98 7.46 9.72
N LEU A 210 -28.68 7.87 8.49
CA LEU A 210 -27.68 7.19 7.66
C LEU A 210 -26.24 7.37 8.17
N GLU A 211 -25.92 8.51 8.78
CA GLU A 211 -24.63 8.74 9.45
C GLU A 211 -24.44 7.82 10.67
N ALA A 212 -25.53 7.53 11.39
CA ALA A 212 -25.53 6.58 12.50
C ALA A 212 -25.39 5.12 12.05
N ASP A 213 -25.77 4.80 10.81
CA ASP A 213 -25.60 3.47 10.20
C ASP A 213 -24.17 3.28 9.67
N SER A 214 -23.22 3.20 10.58
CA SER A 214 -21.79 3.08 10.25
C SER A 214 -21.41 1.78 9.50
N GLN A 215 -22.34 0.84 9.36
CA GLN A 215 -22.13 -0.47 8.70
C GLN A 215 -22.88 -0.60 7.36
N GLY A 216 -23.71 0.38 6.98
CA GLY A 216 -24.45 0.38 5.73
C GLY A 216 -25.58 -0.66 5.69
N ILE A 217 -26.24 -0.91 6.82
CA ILE A 217 -27.37 -1.85 6.95
C ILE A 217 -28.53 -1.37 6.06
N GLN A 218 -28.86 -0.08 6.13
CA GLN A 218 -29.94 0.51 5.34
C GLN A 218 -29.67 0.45 3.83
N PHE A 219 -28.40 0.49 3.43
CA PHE A 219 -28.00 0.33 2.05
C PHE A 219 -27.90 -1.13 1.58
N GLY A 220 -28.16 -2.10 2.46
CA GLY A 220 -28.06 -3.52 2.13
C GLY A 220 -26.66 -4.00 1.77
N ILE A 221 -25.61 -3.30 2.25
CA ILE A 221 -24.20 -3.65 2.06
C ILE A 221 -23.57 -4.19 3.35
N HIS A 222 -24.35 -4.39 4.40
CA HIS A 222 -23.87 -4.92 5.66
C HIS A 222 -23.42 -6.38 5.53
N SER A 223 -22.21 -6.66 5.99
CA SER A 223 -21.67 -8.00 6.17
C SER A 223 -20.69 -8.00 7.34
N ARG A 224 -20.73 -9.08 8.12
CA ARG A 224 -19.78 -9.33 9.21
C ARG A 224 -19.24 -10.73 9.09
N SER A 225 -17.97 -10.85 8.81
CA SER A 225 -17.31 -12.14 8.59
C SER A 225 -15.91 -12.16 9.17
N ARG A 226 -15.55 -13.23 9.89
CA ARG A 226 -14.16 -13.43 10.31
C ARG A 226 -13.20 -13.56 9.12
N ARG A 227 -13.71 -14.09 8.00
CA ARG A 227 -12.90 -14.35 6.80
C ARG A 227 -12.74 -13.12 5.91
N TYR A 228 -13.82 -12.32 5.75
CA TYR A 228 -13.87 -11.24 4.78
C TYR A 228 -13.97 -9.85 5.43
N GLY A 229 -13.90 -9.78 6.76
CA GLY A 229 -14.04 -8.52 7.51
C GLY A 229 -15.49 -8.05 7.68
N GLU A 230 -15.65 -6.82 8.12
CA GLU A 230 -16.94 -6.15 8.36
C GLU A 230 -17.13 -4.99 7.41
N SER A 231 -18.39 -4.68 7.07
CA SER A 231 -18.72 -3.49 6.29
C SER A 231 -18.56 -2.23 7.11
N ARG A 232 -18.24 -1.13 6.42
CA ARG A 232 -18.20 0.22 6.97
C ARG A 232 -18.79 1.19 5.95
N CYS A 233 -19.64 2.09 6.41
CA CYS A 233 -20.17 3.19 5.63
C CYS A 233 -20.01 4.49 6.41
N LYS A 234 -19.33 5.46 5.84
CA LYS A 234 -19.10 6.78 6.46
C LYS A 234 -19.70 7.88 5.62
N LEU A 235 -20.41 8.79 6.28
CA LEU A 235 -20.77 10.06 5.68
C LEU A 235 -19.51 10.90 5.50
N ARG A 236 -19.27 11.40 4.29
CA ARG A 236 -18.12 12.25 3.93
C ARG A 236 -18.47 13.72 3.94
N ALA A 237 -19.61 14.05 3.35
CA ALA A 237 -20.11 15.41 3.23
C ALA A 237 -21.61 15.40 3.06
N LYS A 238 -22.29 16.47 3.50
CA LYS A 238 -23.74 16.63 3.30
C LYS A 238 -24.13 18.11 3.24
N ASN A 239 -25.27 18.33 2.61
CA ASN A 239 -26.07 19.55 2.78
C ASN A 239 -27.57 19.15 2.89
N GLU A 240 -28.49 20.10 2.80
CA GLU A 240 -29.93 19.82 2.94
C GLU A 240 -30.46 18.81 1.92
N ARG A 241 -29.89 18.77 0.69
CA ARG A 241 -30.43 18.03 -0.45
C ARG A 241 -29.52 16.93 -0.97
N TRP A 242 -28.32 16.78 -0.47
CA TRP A 242 -27.44 15.69 -0.85
C TRP A 242 -26.55 15.25 0.29
N ALA A 243 -26.13 13.98 0.23
CA ALA A 243 -25.13 13.41 1.11
C ALA A 243 -24.21 12.46 0.35
N GLU A 244 -22.91 12.49 0.68
CA GLU A 244 -21.88 11.62 0.11
C GLU A 244 -21.42 10.59 1.13
N PHE A 245 -21.26 9.35 0.68
CA PHE A 245 -20.85 8.24 1.51
C PHE A 245 -19.60 7.54 0.95
N ASP A 246 -18.73 7.08 1.83
CA ASP A 246 -17.64 6.13 1.59
C ASP A 246 -18.07 4.77 2.17
N ALA A 247 -18.51 3.87 1.30
CA ALA A 247 -18.88 2.51 1.67
C ALA A 247 -17.72 1.55 1.38
N ARG A 248 -17.34 0.77 2.39
CA ARG A 248 -16.33 -0.27 2.30
C ARG A 248 -16.91 -1.58 2.80
N PHE A 249 -17.05 -2.55 1.91
CA PHE A 249 -17.71 -3.80 2.23
C PHE A 249 -16.99 -5.02 1.66
N PRO A 250 -17.13 -6.18 2.32
CA PRO A 250 -16.41 -7.39 1.96
C PRO A 250 -16.78 -7.94 0.59
N VAL A 251 -15.84 -8.63 -0.05
CA VAL A 251 -16.03 -9.32 -1.35
C VAL A 251 -17.08 -10.43 -1.32
N SER A 252 -17.60 -10.80 -0.14
CA SER A 252 -18.75 -11.70 -0.02
C SER A 252 -20.05 -11.10 -0.57
N ILE A 253 -20.12 -9.78 -0.71
CA ILE A 253 -21.20 -9.08 -1.41
C ILE A 253 -20.58 -8.57 -2.73
N PRO A 254 -20.96 -9.09 -3.91
CA PRO A 254 -20.47 -8.57 -5.18
C PRO A 254 -20.70 -7.05 -5.30
N ILE A 255 -19.76 -6.30 -5.84
CA ILE A 255 -19.85 -4.83 -5.91
C ILE A 255 -21.10 -4.39 -6.70
N ALA A 256 -21.43 -5.11 -7.77
CA ALA A 256 -22.66 -4.87 -8.55
C ALA A 256 -23.92 -4.99 -7.67
N ARG A 257 -23.96 -5.99 -6.78
CA ARG A 257 -25.08 -6.16 -5.85
C ARG A 257 -25.16 -5.02 -4.84
N GLY A 258 -24.02 -4.54 -4.36
CA GLY A 258 -23.94 -3.36 -3.50
C GLY A 258 -24.53 -2.13 -4.19
N LYS A 259 -24.19 -1.91 -5.45
CA LYS A 259 -24.75 -0.80 -6.26
C LYS A 259 -26.24 -0.94 -6.45
N GLU A 260 -26.76 -2.11 -6.85
CA GLU A 260 -28.19 -2.39 -6.98
C GLU A 260 -28.96 -2.10 -5.70
N ASN A 261 -28.41 -2.48 -4.55
CA ASN A 261 -29.04 -2.24 -3.25
C ASN A 261 -29.11 -0.74 -2.92
N ILE A 262 -28.05 0.02 -3.21
CA ILE A 262 -28.03 1.49 -3.03
C ILE A 262 -29.00 2.17 -4.00
N GLU A 263 -29.06 1.75 -5.26
CA GLU A 263 -30.03 2.26 -6.25
C GLU A 263 -31.48 1.99 -5.82
N LYS A 264 -31.73 0.81 -5.28
CA LYS A 264 -33.04 0.45 -4.73
C LYS A 264 -33.41 1.37 -3.56
N PHE A 265 -32.49 1.56 -2.60
CA PHE A 265 -32.70 2.49 -1.49
C PHE A 265 -33.00 3.90 -1.99
N ALA A 266 -32.24 4.40 -2.95
CA ALA A 266 -32.46 5.72 -3.54
C ALA A 266 -33.87 5.84 -4.18
N GLY A 267 -34.31 4.82 -4.93
CA GLY A 267 -35.63 4.75 -5.53
C GLY A 267 -36.75 4.76 -4.50
N GLU A 268 -36.64 3.98 -3.42
CA GLU A 268 -37.60 3.92 -2.32
C GLU A 268 -37.79 5.26 -1.59
N HIS A 269 -36.76 6.12 -1.61
CA HIS A 269 -36.76 7.44 -0.98
C HIS A 269 -36.95 8.60 -1.97
N ALA A 270 -37.28 8.33 -3.23
CA ALA A 270 -37.41 9.31 -4.31
C ALA A 270 -36.16 10.18 -4.47
N MET A 271 -34.99 9.53 -4.47
CA MET A 271 -33.65 10.14 -4.62
C MET A 271 -32.97 9.66 -5.90
N GLN A 272 -31.99 10.44 -6.36
CA GLN A 272 -31.04 10.02 -7.37
C GLN A 272 -29.73 9.60 -6.70
N VAL A 273 -29.06 8.58 -7.25
CA VAL A 273 -27.72 8.19 -6.84
C VAL A 273 -26.70 8.45 -7.95
N GLU A 274 -25.55 8.94 -7.55
CA GLU A 274 -24.38 9.14 -8.42
C GLU A 274 -23.18 8.38 -7.80
N PHE A 275 -22.62 7.40 -8.50
CA PHE A 275 -21.41 6.71 -8.06
C PHE A 275 -20.18 7.52 -8.45
N LEU A 276 -19.38 7.92 -7.44
CA LEU A 276 -18.24 8.83 -7.58
C LEU A 276 -16.90 8.09 -7.69
N LYS A 277 -16.79 6.95 -7.01
CA LYS A 277 -15.61 6.07 -7.03
C LYS A 277 -16.05 4.62 -6.89
N GLU A 278 -15.46 3.74 -7.69
CA GLU A 278 -15.70 2.31 -7.64
C GLU A 278 -14.37 1.57 -7.76
N GLU A 279 -14.04 0.77 -6.75
CA GLU A 279 -12.87 -0.11 -6.77
C GLU A 279 -13.26 -1.49 -6.25
N GLU A 280 -13.02 -2.48 -7.08
CA GLU A 280 -13.31 -3.87 -6.73
C GLU A 280 -12.26 -4.41 -5.74
N GLY A 281 -12.73 -4.97 -4.63
CA GLY A 281 -11.87 -5.64 -3.65
C GLY A 281 -11.45 -7.03 -4.12
N TYR A 282 -10.53 -7.65 -3.39
CA TYR A 282 -10.08 -9.01 -3.64
C TYR A 282 -9.93 -9.80 -2.35
N TYR A 283 -9.83 -11.12 -2.48
CA TYR A 283 -9.49 -12.03 -1.40
C TYR A 283 -8.73 -13.23 -1.95
N ILE A 284 -7.64 -13.60 -1.30
CA ILE A 284 -6.91 -14.85 -1.54
C ILE A 284 -6.82 -15.68 -0.25
N SER A 285 -6.77 -16.99 -0.38
CA SER A 285 -6.64 -17.87 0.78
C SER A 285 -5.23 -17.84 1.35
N GLU A 286 -5.11 -17.65 2.65
CA GLU A 286 -3.86 -17.74 3.40
C GLU A 286 -3.40 -19.18 3.71
N LYS A 287 -4.17 -20.19 3.29
CA LYS A 287 -3.92 -21.59 3.67
C LYS A 287 -2.90 -22.29 2.78
N ASP A 288 -2.75 -21.84 1.54
CA ASP A 288 -1.95 -22.53 0.53
C ASP A 288 -1.02 -21.57 -0.21
N GLY A 289 0.00 -22.13 -0.85
CA GLY A 289 0.89 -21.40 -1.76
C GLY A 289 1.73 -20.32 -1.08
N ILE A 290 1.94 -19.21 -1.81
CA ILE A 290 2.77 -18.08 -1.36
C ILE A 290 2.20 -17.40 -0.11
N PRO A 291 0.89 -17.12 0.02
CA PRO A 291 0.34 -16.52 1.25
C PRO A 291 0.65 -17.33 2.53
N ASN A 292 0.55 -18.64 2.46
CA ASN A 292 0.91 -19.51 3.59
C ASN A 292 2.41 -19.44 3.90
N LEU A 293 3.25 -19.41 2.87
CA LEU A 293 4.70 -19.26 3.03
C LEU A 293 5.04 -17.94 3.73
N LEU A 294 4.50 -16.82 3.27
CA LEU A 294 4.73 -15.49 3.86
C LEU A 294 4.29 -15.43 5.31
N LEU A 295 3.11 -15.96 5.63
CA LEU A 295 2.60 -16.01 7.00
C LEU A 295 3.50 -16.86 7.92
N ARG A 296 4.03 -17.98 7.41
CA ARG A 296 4.98 -18.81 8.13
C ARG A 296 6.31 -18.10 8.35
N LEU A 297 6.86 -17.41 7.33
CA LEU A 297 8.09 -16.64 7.46
C LEU A 297 7.95 -15.53 8.51
N TYR A 298 6.82 -14.81 8.51
CA TYR A 298 6.51 -13.83 9.53
C TYR A 298 6.55 -14.42 10.94
N ARG A 299 5.87 -15.56 11.16
CA ARG A 299 5.84 -16.23 12.46
C ARG A 299 7.21 -16.72 12.91
N GLU A 300 7.99 -17.30 12.00
CA GLU A 300 9.35 -17.76 12.26
C GLU A 300 10.31 -16.59 12.61
N GLU A 301 10.11 -15.38 11.99
CA GLU A 301 10.97 -14.23 12.28
C GLU A 301 10.58 -13.51 13.56
N THR A 302 9.30 -13.28 13.76
CA THR A 302 8.81 -12.41 14.82
C THR A 302 8.43 -13.16 16.10
N GLY A 303 8.19 -14.47 16.01
CA GLY A 303 7.58 -15.28 17.08
C GLY A 303 6.10 -14.96 17.33
N CYS A 304 5.48 -14.12 16.50
CA CYS A 304 4.06 -13.75 16.63
C CYS A 304 3.17 -14.74 15.87
N GLU A 305 2.00 -15.05 16.44
CA GLU A 305 0.99 -15.94 15.84
C GLU A 305 -0.18 -15.18 15.21
N ASP A 306 0.08 -13.94 14.76
CA ASP A 306 -0.95 -13.12 14.13
C ASP A 306 -1.51 -13.80 12.86
N ALA A 307 -2.81 -13.59 12.64
CA ALA A 307 -3.50 -14.11 11.46
C ALA A 307 -3.46 -13.09 10.31
N ALA A 308 -3.55 -13.58 9.07
CA ALA A 308 -3.84 -12.77 7.91
C ALA A 308 -5.11 -11.93 8.13
N TYR A 309 -5.19 -10.77 7.50
CA TYR A 309 -6.32 -9.86 7.68
C TYR A 309 -6.77 -9.20 6.36
N ILE A 310 -7.94 -8.62 6.42
CA ILE A 310 -8.53 -7.84 5.31
C ILE A 310 -8.33 -6.36 5.60
N MET A 311 -7.67 -5.68 4.67
CA MET A 311 -7.45 -4.24 4.73
C MET A 311 -8.73 -3.46 4.37
N GLU A 312 -8.92 -2.34 5.05
CA GLU A 312 -9.99 -1.39 4.68
C GLU A 312 -9.55 -0.42 3.58
N GLY A 313 -8.25 -0.19 3.47
CA GLY A 313 -7.62 0.63 2.47
C GLY A 313 -7.56 -0.03 1.10
N SER A 314 -6.68 0.49 0.29
CA SER A 314 -6.41 -0.08 -1.03
C SER A 314 -4.97 0.20 -1.43
N THR A 315 -4.31 -0.83 -1.96
CA THR A 315 -2.91 -0.78 -2.39
C THR A 315 -2.75 -1.29 -3.81
N TYR A 316 -1.53 -1.37 -4.30
CA TYR A 316 -1.22 -2.05 -5.57
C TYR A 316 -1.66 -3.52 -5.60
N ALA A 317 -1.84 -4.17 -4.43
CA ALA A 317 -2.21 -5.59 -4.37
C ALA A 317 -3.49 -5.91 -5.14
N ARG A 318 -4.49 -4.99 -5.13
CA ARG A 318 -5.74 -5.17 -5.89
C ARG A 318 -5.60 -5.14 -7.41
N LYS A 319 -4.48 -4.68 -7.93
CA LYS A 319 -4.22 -4.62 -9.38
C LYS A 319 -3.60 -5.91 -9.92
N PHE A 320 -3.15 -6.80 -9.05
CA PHE A 320 -2.67 -8.11 -9.42
C PHE A 320 -3.83 -9.10 -9.63
N GLN A 321 -3.70 -9.99 -10.61
CA GLN A 321 -4.63 -11.12 -10.72
C GLN A 321 -4.54 -12.05 -9.52
N ILE A 322 -3.30 -12.25 -9.00
CA ILE A 322 -3.03 -13.01 -7.78
C ILE A 322 -1.95 -12.26 -7.02
N GLY A 323 -2.26 -11.82 -5.80
CA GLY A 323 -1.32 -11.07 -4.99
C GLY A 323 -1.84 -10.76 -3.59
N CYS A 324 -1.00 -10.16 -2.77
CA CYS A 324 -1.32 -9.77 -1.41
C CYS A 324 -0.49 -8.57 -0.95
N GLY A 325 -0.88 -7.97 0.17
CA GLY A 325 -0.01 -7.04 0.90
C GLY A 325 0.90 -7.80 1.88
N TYR A 326 2.14 -7.31 2.07
CA TYR A 326 3.09 -7.91 3.01
C TYR A 326 4.10 -6.89 3.53
N GLY A 327 3.82 -6.28 4.68
CA GLY A 327 4.70 -5.34 5.39
C GLY A 327 4.82 -3.96 4.70
N ALA A 328 5.69 -3.07 5.20
CA ALA A 328 6.64 -3.32 6.31
C ALA A 328 6.22 -2.63 7.64
N GLY A 329 4.94 -2.33 7.84
CA GLY A 329 4.46 -1.81 9.12
C GLY A 329 4.29 -2.93 10.18
N LYS A 330 4.07 -2.51 11.43
CA LYS A 330 3.73 -3.40 12.54
C LYS A 330 2.41 -2.99 13.15
N ARG A 331 1.42 -3.86 13.07
CA ARG A 331 0.09 -3.62 13.65
C ARG A 331 0.17 -3.34 15.14
N ASN A 332 -0.60 -2.33 15.57
CA ASN A 332 -0.70 -1.92 16.97
C ASN A 332 0.65 -1.51 17.61
N GLU A 333 1.61 -1.09 16.80
CA GLU A 333 2.88 -0.56 17.31
C GLU A 333 2.62 0.67 18.20
N LYS A 334 3.16 0.64 19.42
CA LYS A 334 3.17 1.81 20.31
C LYS A 334 4.41 2.65 20.01
N LYS A 335 4.24 3.68 19.22
CA LYS A 335 5.33 4.61 18.88
C LYS A 335 5.58 5.60 20.03
N PRO A 336 6.84 6.04 20.25
CA PRO A 336 7.22 6.95 21.34
C PRO A 336 6.90 8.42 21.01
N PHE A 337 5.78 8.66 20.33
CA PHE A 337 5.32 9.98 19.90
C PHE A 337 4.00 10.34 20.57
N PRO A 338 3.60 11.64 20.61
CA PRO A 338 2.28 12.03 21.07
C PRO A 338 1.15 11.30 20.36
N TYR A 339 -0.01 11.22 20.99
CA TYR A 339 -1.18 10.57 20.40
C TYR A 339 -1.52 11.16 19.02
N GLY A 340 -1.67 10.28 18.02
CA GLY A 340 -1.95 10.65 16.63
C GLY A 340 -0.72 10.97 15.77
N ALA A 341 0.49 11.00 16.38
CA ALA A 341 1.73 11.18 15.62
C ALA A 341 2.43 9.84 15.33
N GLY A 342 3.23 9.81 14.27
CA GLY A 342 4.05 8.65 13.88
C GLY A 342 3.36 7.65 12.93
N ALA A 343 2.05 7.76 12.71
CA ALA A 343 1.34 6.90 11.78
C ALA A 343 1.52 7.34 10.32
N ALA A 344 1.33 6.42 9.38
CA ALA A 344 1.17 6.75 7.96
C ALA A 344 0.11 7.85 7.78
N HIS A 345 0.36 8.80 6.86
CA HIS A 345 -0.48 9.98 6.59
C HIS A 345 -0.64 10.97 7.77
N GLY A 346 -0.15 10.63 8.97
CA GLY A 346 -0.20 11.48 10.16
C GLY A 346 0.96 12.47 10.26
N PRO A 347 0.94 13.36 11.27
CA PRO A 347 2.10 14.17 11.62
C PRO A 347 3.24 13.29 12.17
N ASP A 348 4.48 13.75 11.98
CA ASP A 348 5.69 13.05 12.42
C ASP A 348 5.71 11.56 12.02
N GLU A 349 5.25 11.23 10.81
CA GLU A 349 5.27 9.85 10.30
C GLU A 349 6.63 9.22 10.52
N ALA A 350 6.66 8.00 11.07
CA ALA A 350 7.88 7.41 11.57
C ALA A 350 7.97 5.89 11.39
N GLN A 351 8.94 5.44 10.61
CA GLN A 351 9.27 4.04 10.39
C GLN A 351 10.21 3.53 11.48
N ASN A 352 9.82 2.48 12.16
CA ASN A 352 10.68 1.77 13.10
C ASN A 352 11.81 1.05 12.36
N ILE A 353 13.05 1.33 12.73
CA ILE A 353 14.25 0.77 12.07
C ILE A 353 14.33 -0.75 12.26
N ASP A 354 14.05 -1.27 13.45
CA ASP A 354 14.11 -2.71 13.70
C ASP A 354 13.06 -3.47 12.89
N VAL A 355 11.84 -2.91 12.78
CA VAL A 355 10.76 -3.48 11.96
C VAL A 355 11.12 -3.44 10.48
N LEU A 356 11.78 -2.36 10.01
CA LEU A 356 12.25 -2.26 8.63
C LEU A 356 13.35 -3.30 8.32
N MET A 357 14.28 -3.54 9.26
CA MET A 357 15.30 -4.58 9.10
C MET A 357 14.68 -5.98 9.11
N GLN A 358 13.66 -6.22 9.95
CA GLN A 358 12.89 -7.47 9.92
C GLN A 358 12.15 -7.65 8.59
N ALA A 359 11.62 -6.57 8.02
CA ALA A 359 10.98 -6.61 6.70
C ALA A 359 11.96 -7.09 5.62
N LEU A 360 13.18 -6.55 5.57
CA LEU A 360 14.21 -6.98 4.62
C LEU A 360 14.53 -8.47 4.77
N ILE A 361 14.57 -8.99 6.01
CA ILE A 361 14.82 -10.43 6.25
C ILE A 361 13.67 -11.30 5.71
N MET A 362 12.45 -10.79 5.73
CA MET A 362 11.25 -11.52 5.33
C MET A 362 10.97 -11.44 3.81
N TYR A 363 11.45 -10.40 3.14
CA TYR A 363 11.38 -10.23 1.68
C TYR A 363 12.40 -11.10 0.96
#